data_4aa30d6f155f628eaed5b2f9e808f7c6
#
_entry.id   4aa30d6f155f628eaed5b2f9e808f7c6
#
_cell.length_a   1.000
_cell.length_b   1.000
_cell.length_c   1.000
_cell.angle_alpha   90.00
_cell.angle_beta   90.00
_cell.angle_gamma   90.00
#
_symmetry.space_group_name_H-M   'P 1'
#
loop_
_entity.id
_entity.type
_entity.pdbx_description
1 polymer ?
#
loop_
_entity_poly.entity_id
_entity_poly.type
_entity_poly.pdbx_seq_one_letter_code
_entity_poly.pdbx_strand_id
1 'polypeptide(L)'
;MANKKETAVPNVSVGADTGQPLNVNNNSITNYPPKNNSKVLEIVSMAELYDSVYPSKPPLIDGLLYPGTYLFVGAPKLGKSFLMAQIAYHISMGVPLWEYPARKGTVLHLALEDDYRRLQERLYRMFGTDGADSLFFSVSAGNLGNGLDEQLQEFMKQHNDTRLIIIDTLQKVREVGGDNYSYANDYEIITRRKQFADSYGICILLVHHTRKQGSDDKFDMISGTTGLLGAADGAFLLQKEKRTGNAATLEISGRDQQDQKLYLIRNTETLLWELEKAETELWKEPPEPLLERIAEIFSSGNKTWEGTPTELCGYLGVDMQANALTRKLNVNAGRLLNEYGIRYENNRNRNGRKVKFSLFEQA
;
A
#
# COMPACT_ATOMS: atom_id res chain seq x y z
N MET A 1 49.94 50.04 24.84
CA MET A 1 50.05 50.56 23.47
C MET A 1 50.41 49.41 22.55
N ALA A 2 49.48 48.91 21.78
CA ALA A 2 49.73 48.19 20.53
C ALA A 2 48.36 47.86 19.89
N ASN A 3 48.05 48.57 18.83
CA ASN A 3 46.90 48.38 17.97
C ASN A 3 46.96 47.03 17.27
N LYS A 4 45.89 46.20 17.38
CA LYS A 4 45.63 45.12 16.44
C LYS A 4 44.61 45.58 15.41
N LYS A 5 45.04 45.62 14.16
CA LYS A 5 44.22 45.83 12.99
C LYS A 5 43.36 44.58 12.76
N GLU A 6 42.05 44.76 12.75
CA GLU A 6 41.09 43.79 12.17
C GLU A 6 41.15 43.84 10.65
N THR A 7 41.41 42.70 10.04
CA THR A 7 41.27 42.48 8.60
C THR A 7 39.86 41.99 8.33
N ALA A 8 39.09 42.80 7.61
CA ALA A 8 37.76 42.42 7.11
C ALA A 8 37.85 41.32 6.05
N VAL A 9 37.08 40.27 6.22
CA VAL A 9 36.84 39.20 5.22
C VAL A 9 35.58 39.59 4.43
N PRO A 10 35.56 39.50 3.09
CA PRO A 10 34.36 39.86 2.33
C PRO A 10 33.25 38.84 2.47
N ASN A 11 32.07 39.30 2.78
CA ASN A 11 30.82 38.56 2.76
C ASN A 11 30.51 38.10 1.32
N VAL A 12 30.57 36.79 1.07
CA VAL A 12 29.97 36.17 -0.11
C VAL A 12 28.53 35.85 0.26
N SER A 13 27.61 36.64 -0.28
CA SER A 13 26.18 36.33 -0.23
C SER A 13 25.87 35.11 -1.09
N VAL A 14 25.68 33.97 -0.45
CA VAL A 14 25.06 32.78 -1.09
C VAL A 14 23.57 33.09 -1.19
N GLY A 15 23.10 33.35 -2.39
CA GLY A 15 21.68 33.48 -2.71
C GLY A 15 20.98 32.19 -2.33
N ALA A 16 20.09 32.24 -1.35
CA ALA A 16 19.15 31.17 -1.06
C ALA A 16 18.17 31.09 -2.24
N ASP A 17 18.36 30.08 -3.06
CA ASP A 17 17.37 29.66 -4.06
C ASP A 17 16.18 29.07 -3.28
N THR A 18 15.16 29.92 -3.07
CA THR A 18 13.89 29.51 -2.52
C THR A 18 13.16 28.72 -3.60
N GLY A 19 13.47 27.42 -3.69
CA GLY A 19 12.68 26.47 -4.45
C GLY A 19 11.24 26.53 -3.96
N GLN A 20 10.39 27.23 -4.69
CA GLN A 20 8.94 27.14 -4.51
C GLN A 20 8.53 25.69 -4.66
N PRO A 21 7.70 25.13 -3.76
CA PRO A 21 7.15 23.81 -3.96
C PRO A 21 6.36 23.83 -5.25
N LEU A 22 6.72 22.91 -6.16
CA LEU A 22 5.99 22.66 -7.40
C LEU A 22 4.51 22.50 -7.05
N ASN A 23 3.73 23.46 -7.52
CA ASN A 23 2.29 23.48 -7.43
C ASN A 23 1.79 22.31 -8.30
N VAL A 24 1.73 21.12 -7.73
CA VAL A 24 1.09 19.96 -8.33
C VAL A 24 -0.39 20.34 -8.37
N ASN A 25 -0.85 20.72 -9.56
CA ASN A 25 -2.28 20.91 -9.81
C ASN A 25 -2.99 19.61 -9.38
N ASN A 26 -3.54 19.64 -8.17
CA ASN A 26 -4.40 18.63 -7.57
C ASN A 26 -5.75 18.62 -8.28
N ASN A 27 -5.77 18.21 -9.56
CA ASN A 27 -6.95 17.66 -10.21
C ASN A 27 -6.89 16.13 -10.18
N SER A 28 -6.24 15.54 -9.16
CA SER A 28 -6.47 14.16 -8.81
C SER A 28 -7.77 14.10 -8.02
N ILE A 29 -8.77 13.47 -8.62
CA ILE A 29 -10.00 13.04 -7.94
C ILE A 29 -9.60 11.99 -6.89
N THR A 30 -8.99 12.41 -5.80
CA THR A 30 -8.75 11.65 -4.58
C THR A 30 -9.63 12.19 -3.47
N ASN A 31 -10.79 12.69 -3.83
CA ASN A 31 -11.82 12.97 -2.86
C ASN A 31 -12.89 11.89 -2.99
N TYR A 32 -12.75 10.81 -2.18
CA TYR A 32 -13.95 10.23 -1.62
C TYR A 32 -14.55 11.36 -0.77
N PRO A 33 -15.69 11.93 -1.16
CA PRO A 33 -16.26 13.01 -0.38
C PRO A 33 -16.57 12.47 1.00
N PRO A 34 -16.34 13.27 2.07
CA PRO A 34 -17.05 13.06 3.33
C PRO A 34 -18.52 12.93 2.94
N LYS A 35 -19.31 12.10 3.63
CA LYS A 35 -20.74 11.89 3.37
C LYS A 35 -21.39 13.22 2.96
N ASN A 36 -21.39 13.46 1.67
CA ASN A 36 -21.93 14.68 1.11
C ASN A 36 -23.43 14.46 1.15
N ASN A 37 -24.14 15.27 1.92
CA ASN A 37 -25.60 15.35 1.91
C ASN A 37 -26.12 15.92 0.56
N SER A 38 -25.34 15.79 -0.53
CA SER A 38 -25.80 16.17 -1.85
C SER A 38 -26.91 15.19 -2.27
N LYS A 39 -28.07 15.73 -2.58
CA LYS A 39 -29.22 14.96 -3.11
C LYS A 39 -28.95 14.45 -4.55
N VAL A 40 -27.80 14.75 -5.11
CA VAL A 40 -27.43 14.42 -6.50
C VAL A 40 -26.40 13.30 -6.47
N LEU A 41 -26.69 12.22 -7.17
CA LEU A 41 -25.78 11.10 -7.38
C LEU A 41 -24.62 11.56 -8.28
N GLU A 42 -23.39 11.40 -7.84
CA GLU A 42 -22.21 11.59 -8.68
C GLU A 42 -22.08 10.39 -9.62
N ILE A 43 -22.14 10.65 -10.91
CA ILE A 43 -22.10 9.60 -11.94
C ILE A 43 -21.04 9.93 -12.99
N VAL A 44 -20.38 8.89 -13.47
CA VAL A 44 -19.40 8.95 -14.54
C VAL A 44 -19.77 7.90 -15.59
N SER A 45 -19.78 8.28 -16.86
CA SER A 45 -20.01 7.33 -17.94
C SER A 45 -18.79 6.44 -18.18
N MET A 46 -18.99 5.25 -18.78
CA MET A 46 -17.87 4.37 -19.16
C MET A 46 -16.89 5.08 -20.13
N ALA A 47 -17.38 5.95 -20.99
CA ALA A 47 -16.54 6.72 -21.90
C ALA A 47 -15.63 7.70 -21.13
N GLU A 48 -16.17 8.39 -20.13
CA GLU A 48 -15.39 9.29 -19.25
C GLU A 48 -14.36 8.54 -18.41
N LEU A 49 -14.70 7.33 -17.91
CA LEU A 49 -13.75 6.47 -17.22
C LEU A 49 -12.53 6.16 -18.11
N TYR A 50 -12.75 5.77 -19.35
CA TYR A 50 -11.66 5.47 -20.29
C TYR A 50 -10.91 6.72 -20.77
N ASP A 51 -11.52 7.88 -20.74
CA ASP A 51 -10.90 9.14 -21.13
C ASP A 51 -10.08 9.78 -20.00
N SER A 52 -10.14 9.21 -18.77
CA SER A 52 -9.45 9.68 -17.58
C SER A 52 -8.24 8.80 -17.25
N VAL A 53 -7.19 9.39 -16.65
CA VAL A 53 -6.06 8.67 -16.06
C VAL A 53 -6.26 8.61 -14.56
N TYR A 54 -6.38 7.41 -14.02
CA TYR A 54 -6.46 7.20 -12.59
C TYR A 54 -5.07 6.89 -12.01
N PRO A 55 -4.72 7.43 -10.84
CA PRO A 55 -3.42 7.15 -10.23
C PRO A 55 -3.28 5.67 -9.92
N SER A 56 -2.12 5.12 -10.25
CA SER A 56 -1.78 3.74 -9.91
C SER A 56 -1.60 3.59 -8.40
N LYS A 57 -2.14 2.51 -7.86
CA LYS A 57 -1.90 2.09 -6.48
C LYS A 57 -1.02 0.83 -6.51
N PRO A 58 0.33 0.97 -6.61
CA PRO A 58 1.21 -0.18 -6.71
C PRO A 58 1.13 -1.04 -5.45
N PRO A 59 1.31 -2.37 -5.56
CA PRO A 59 1.35 -3.26 -4.41
C PRO A 59 2.47 -2.84 -3.44
N LEU A 60 2.30 -3.14 -2.17
CA LEU A 60 3.33 -2.96 -1.14
C LEU A 60 4.37 -4.08 -1.23
N ILE A 61 3.86 -5.30 -1.45
CA ILE A 61 4.65 -6.50 -1.74
C ILE A 61 4.04 -7.12 -2.98
N ASP A 62 4.83 -7.21 -4.04
CA ASP A 62 4.37 -7.63 -5.36
C ASP A 62 3.73 -9.02 -5.30
N GLY A 63 2.50 -9.13 -5.82
CA GLY A 63 1.74 -10.36 -5.83
C GLY A 63 1.19 -10.81 -4.47
N LEU A 64 1.51 -10.12 -3.36
CA LEU A 64 1.13 -10.55 -2.02
C LEU A 64 0.28 -9.53 -1.25
N LEU A 65 0.64 -8.24 -1.25
CA LEU A 65 -0.03 -7.23 -0.44
C LEU A 65 -0.24 -5.94 -1.23
N TYR A 66 -1.49 -5.50 -1.30
CA TYR A 66 -1.94 -4.33 -2.07
C TYR A 66 -2.48 -3.24 -1.15
N PRO A 67 -2.58 -1.98 -1.61
CA PRO A 67 -3.35 -0.96 -0.90
C PRO A 67 -4.80 -1.41 -0.70
N GLY A 68 -5.37 -1.10 0.47
CA GLY A 68 -6.72 -1.54 0.86
C GLY A 68 -6.77 -1.98 2.32
N THR A 69 -7.85 -2.62 2.73
CA THR A 69 -8.02 -3.11 4.10
C THR A 69 -8.15 -4.62 4.12
N TYR A 70 -7.24 -5.28 4.82
CA TYR A 70 -7.17 -6.74 4.89
C TYR A 70 -7.27 -7.22 6.33
N LEU A 71 -7.88 -8.39 6.51
CA LEU A 71 -7.87 -9.13 7.77
C LEU A 71 -6.66 -10.08 7.79
N PHE A 72 -5.90 -10.07 8.89
CA PHE A 72 -4.89 -11.09 9.15
C PHE A 72 -5.33 -11.97 10.31
N VAL A 73 -5.70 -13.20 10.02
CA VAL A 73 -6.44 -14.05 10.93
C VAL A 73 -5.68 -15.32 11.28
N GLY A 74 -5.88 -15.82 12.48
CA GLY A 74 -5.34 -17.10 12.93
C GLY A 74 -5.55 -17.32 14.41
N ALA A 75 -5.45 -18.57 14.87
CA ALA A 75 -5.63 -18.89 16.27
C ALA A 75 -4.64 -18.13 17.20
N PRO A 76 -4.98 -17.92 18.48
CA PRO A 76 -4.05 -17.31 19.43
C PRO A 76 -2.72 -18.07 19.53
N LYS A 77 -1.62 -17.33 19.70
CA LYS A 77 -0.26 -17.88 19.90
C LYS A 77 0.34 -18.63 18.70
N LEU A 78 -0.21 -18.45 17.49
CA LEU A 78 0.35 -19.03 16.26
C LEU A 78 1.63 -18.34 15.76
N GLY A 79 1.91 -17.12 16.21
CA GLY A 79 3.02 -16.31 15.72
C GLY A 79 2.62 -15.23 14.71
N LYS A 80 1.34 -14.82 14.71
CA LYS A 80 0.84 -13.70 13.87
C LYS A 80 1.66 -12.43 14.03
N SER A 81 1.87 -11.96 15.29
CA SER A 81 2.62 -10.73 15.57
C SER A 81 4.08 -10.78 15.12
N PHE A 82 4.68 -11.99 15.00
CA PHE A 82 6.01 -12.14 14.42
C PHE A 82 5.96 -11.93 12.90
N LEU A 83 4.97 -12.51 12.22
CA LEU A 83 4.81 -12.30 10.78
C LEU A 83 4.43 -10.84 10.46
N MET A 84 3.63 -10.19 11.32
CA MET A 84 3.35 -8.76 11.20
C MET A 84 4.61 -7.90 11.33
N ALA A 85 5.46 -8.17 12.33
CA ALA A 85 6.74 -7.48 12.49
C ALA A 85 7.69 -7.74 11.30
N GLN A 86 7.67 -8.96 10.74
CA GLN A 86 8.47 -9.31 9.57
C GLN A 86 8.00 -8.56 8.32
N ILE A 87 6.70 -8.56 8.02
CA ILE A 87 6.12 -7.79 6.91
C ILE A 87 6.45 -6.29 7.07
N ALA A 88 6.26 -5.75 8.27
CA ALA A 88 6.54 -4.36 8.59
C ALA A 88 8.00 -3.98 8.32
N TYR A 89 8.94 -4.81 8.77
CA TYR A 89 10.38 -4.61 8.57
C TYR A 89 10.74 -4.64 7.07
N HIS A 90 10.27 -5.64 6.33
CA HIS A 90 10.59 -5.77 4.91
C HIS A 90 10.08 -4.59 4.08
N ILE A 91 8.87 -4.07 4.36
CA ILE A 91 8.34 -2.87 3.70
C ILE A 91 9.13 -1.62 4.12
N SER A 92 9.44 -1.45 5.41
CA SER A 92 10.18 -0.27 5.88
C SER A 92 11.59 -0.19 5.31
N MET A 93 12.22 -1.33 5.09
CA MET A 93 13.55 -1.42 4.50
C MET A 93 13.54 -1.44 2.96
N GLY A 94 12.40 -1.79 2.34
CA GLY A 94 12.30 -2.00 0.89
C GLY A 94 13.06 -3.24 0.41
N VAL A 95 13.16 -4.27 1.27
CA VAL A 95 13.81 -5.55 0.95
C VAL A 95 12.76 -6.63 0.71
N PRO A 96 12.97 -7.57 -0.24
CA PRO A 96 12.00 -8.59 -0.55
C PRO A 96 11.57 -9.40 0.67
N LEU A 97 10.27 -9.64 0.82
CA LEU A 97 9.74 -10.65 1.75
C LEU A 97 9.73 -11.99 1.04
N TRP A 98 10.57 -12.91 1.49
CA TRP A 98 10.84 -14.16 0.77
C TRP A 98 11.32 -13.86 -0.66
N GLU A 99 10.58 -14.33 -1.68
CA GLU A 99 10.85 -14.06 -3.10
C GLU A 99 10.06 -12.88 -3.68
N TYR A 100 9.17 -12.27 -2.85
CA TYR A 100 8.27 -11.21 -3.29
C TYR A 100 8.90 -9.83 -3.07
N PRO A 101 9.16 -9.03 -4.13
CA PRO A 101 9.70 -7.68 -4.01
C PRO A 101 8.80 -6.79 -3.16
N ALA A 102 9.39 -6.05 -2.23
CA ALA A 102 8.67 -5.09 -1.39
C ALA A 102 9.09 -3.65 -1.71
N ARG A 103 8.12 -2.74 -1.72
CA ARG A 103 8.35 -1.32 -1.94
C ARG A 103 8.56 -0.61 -0.62
N LYS A 104 9.65 0.15 -0.55
CA LYS A 104 9.98 0.93 0.65
C LYS A 104 8.92 1.98 0.98
N GLY A 105 8.64 2.16 2.26
CA GLY A 105 7.79 3.22 2.79
C GLY A 105 7.64 3.12 4.30
N THR A 106 7.10 4.18 4.89
CA THR A 106 6.87 4.24 6.33
C THR A 106 5.76 3.25 6.75
N VAL A 107 5.99 2.58 7.89
CA VAL A 107 5.06 1.62 8.48
C VAL A 107 4.76 2.01 9.92
N LEU A 108 3.47 2.01 10.28
CA LEU A 108 2.99 2.11 11.66
C LEU A 108 2.47 0.76 12.13
N HIS A 109 3.02 0.22 13.22
CA HIS A 109 2.55 -1.01 13.85
C HIS A 109 2.01 -0.72 15.25
N LEU A 110 0.68 -0.75 15.39
CA LEU A 110 0.00 -0.66 16.68
C LEU A 110 0.01 -2.06 17.33
N ALA A 111 1.03 -2.32 18.18
CA ALA A 111 1.27 -3.60 18.85
C ALA A 111 0.58 -3.61 20.23
N LEU A 112 -0.75 -3.58 20.26
CA LEU A 112 -1.58 -3.26 21.43
C LEU A 112 -1.68 -4.39 22.48
N GLU A 113 -1.12 -5.55 22.20
CA GLU A 113 -0.98 -6.68 23.15
C GLU A 113 0.43 -6.82 23.72
N ASP A 114 1.34 -5.91 23.33
CA ASP A 114 2.74 -5.92 23.74
C ASP A 114 3.12 -4.74 24.65
N ASP A 115 4.34 -4.79 25.17
CA ASP A 115 5.04 -3.67 25.77
C ASP A 115 6.37 -3.42 25.04
N TYR A 116 6.97 -2.23 25.21
CA TYR A 116 8.18 -1.85 24.49
C TYR A 116 9.39 -2.76 24.77
N ARG A 117 9.52 -3.31 25.99
CA ARG A 117 10.61 -4.24 26.33
C ARG A 117 10.47 -5.55 25.55
N ARG A 118 9.27 -6.13 25.52
CA ARG A 118 9.00 -7.36 24.77
C ARG A 118 9.15 -7.15 23.27
N LEU A 119 8.74 -6.00 22.75
CA LEU A 119 8.97 -5.62 21.34
C LEU A 119 10.46 -5.54 21.05
N GLN A 120 11.25 -4.85 21.89
CA GLN A 120 12.68 -4.70 21.72
C GLN A 120 13.38 -6.08 21.71
N GLU A 121 13.11 -6.94 22.68
CA GLU A 121 13.68 -8.30 22.76
C GLU A 121 13.32 -9.15 21.53
N ARG A 122 12.05 -9.03 21.06
CA ARG A 122 11.56 -9.74 19.88
C ARG A 122 12.25 -9.26 18.60
N LEU A 123 12.27 -7.96 18.37
CA LEU A 123 12.86 -7.36 17.17
C LEU A 123 14.37 -7.62 17.12
N TYR A 124 15.07 -7.51 18.25
CA TYR A 124 16.48 -7.86 18.34
C TYR A 124 16.74 -9.34 17.97
N ARG A 125 15.88 -10.25 18.42
CA ARG A 125 16.01 -11.67 18.07
C ARG A 125 15.71 -11.93 16.58
N MET A 126 14.80 -11.18 15.99
CA MET A 126 14.40 -11.34 14.58
C MET A 126 15.40 -10.71 13.61
N PHE A 127 15.90 -9.53 13.92
CA PHE A 127 16.64 -8.68 12.98
C PHE A 127 18.02 -8.26 13.48
N GLY A 128 18.42 -8.67 14.67
CA GLY A 128 19.70 -8.28 15.27
C GLY A 128 19.71 -6.80 15.64
N THR A 129 20.80 -6.12 15.29
CA THR A 129 21.00 -4.69 15.57
C THR A 129 20.53 -3.77 14.46
N ASP A 130 20.05 -4.34 13.35
CA ASP A 130 19.64 -3.56 12.18
C ASP A 130 18.28 -2.89 12.42
N GLY A 131 18.32 -1.59 12.70
CA GLY A 131 17.13 -0.76 12.90
C GLY A 131 16.53 -0.27 11.57
N ALA A 132 15.26 0.06 11.61
CA ALA A 132 14.53 0.67 10.49
C ALA A 132 13.92 2.01 10.94
N ASP A 133 14.44 3.14 10.44
CA ASP A 133 14.01 4.49 10.84
C ASP A 133 12.57 4.81 10.40
N SER A 134 12.05 4.09 9.39
CA SER A 134 10.69 4.24 8.87
C SER A 134 9.70 3.20 9.41
N LEU A 135 10.07 2.46 10.48
CA LEU A 135 9.19 1.52 11.18
C LEU A 135 8.88 2.02 12.58
N PHE A 136 7.62 2.41 12.79
CA PHE A 136 7.15 2.99 14.05
C PHE A 136 6.25 2.01 14.79
N PHE A 137 6.39 1.97 16.12
CA PHE A 137 5.55 1.15 17.00
C PHE A 137 4.81 1.99 18.01
N SER A 138 3.56 1.60 18.30
CA SER A 138 2.83 2.07 19.48
C SER A 138 2.21 0.88 20.21
N VAL A 139 2.28 0.88 21.54
CA VAL A 139 1.67 -0.13 22.40
C VAL A 139 0.33 0.33 22.97
N SER A 140 -0.11 1.51 22.60
CA SER A 140 -1.41 2.08 22.99
C SER A 140 -2.00 2.88 21.85
N ALA A 141 -3.32 2.88 21.74
CA ALA A 141 -4.08 3.69 20.77
C ALA A 141 -5.47 4.02 21.33
N GLY A 142 -6.11 5.01 20.75
CA GLY A 142 -7.53 5.27 20.95
C GLY A 142 -8.42 4.14 20.42
N ASN A 143 -9.70 4.18 20.77
CA ASN A 143 -10.67 3.21 20.26
C ASN A 143 -11.24 3.64 18.91
N LEU A 144 -11.82 2.69 18.17
CA LEU A 144 -12.62 2.96 16.98
C LEU A 144 -13.80 3.88 17.34
N GLY A 145 -13.89 5.03 16.68
CA GLY A 145 -14.90 6.06 17.00
C GLY A 145 -14.52 7.01 18.13
N ASN A 146 -13.39 6.78 18.83
CA ASN A 146 -12.92 7.65 19.90
C ASN A 146 -11.38 7.76 19.91
N GLY A 147 -10.85 8.69 19.14
CA GLY A 147 -9.45 9.10 19.12
C GLY A 147 -8.52 8.35 18.17
N LEU A 148 -8.85 7.13 17.74
CA LEU A 148 -7.98 6.38 16.83
C LEU A 148 -7.87 7.06 15.45
N ASP A 149 -8.97 7.54 14.90
CA ASP A 149 -9.00 8.16 13.57
C ASP A 149 -8.16 9.44 13.54
N GLU A 150 -8.26 10.25 14.58
CA GLU A 150 -7.47 11.47 14.74
C GLU A 150 -5.99 11.17 14.90
N GLN A 151 -5.64 10.14 15.68
CA GLN A 151 -4.25 9.69 15.86
C GLN A 151 -3.64 9.18 14.55
N LEU A 152 -4.39 8.40 13.78
CA LEU A 152 -3.93 7.92 12.47
C LEU A 152 -3.78 9.07 11.46
N GLN A 153 -4.72 10.01 11.43
CA GLN A 153 -4.64 11.21 10.57
C GLN A 153 -3.42 12.06 10.90
N GLU A 154 -3.12 12.23 12.18
CA GLU A 154 -1.95 13.00 12.61
C GLU A 154 -0.64 12.30 12.23
N PHE A 155 -0.58 10.97 12.37
CA PHE A 155 0.56 10.17 11.89
C PHE A 155 0.75 10.32 10.37
N MET A 156 -0.33 10.25 9.59
CA MET A 156 -0.28 10.41 8.13
C MET A 156 0.21 11.79 7.68
N LYS A 157 -0.08 12.86 8.45
CA LYS A 157 0.42 14.21 8.16
C LYS A 157 1.93 14.31 8.40
N GLN A 158 2.44 13.63 9.43
CA GLN A 158 3.86 13.63 9.77
C GLN A 158 4.67 12.70 8.86
N HIS A 159 4.06 11.66 8.32
CA HIS A 159 4.68 10.61 7.51
C HIS A 159 3.89 10.39 6.22
N ASN A 160 4.08 11.26 5.25
CA ASN A 160 3.33 11.26 3.98
C ASN A 160 3.70 10.12 3.03
N ASP A 161 4.81 9.42 3.29
CA ASP A 161 5.28 8.23 2.60
C ASP A 161 4.79 6.91 3.24
N THR A 162 3.85 7.00 4.20
CA THR A 162 3.26 5.82 4.84
C THR A 162 2.61 4.91 3.82
N ARG A 163 2.94 3.61 3.89
CA ARG A 163 2.34 2.57 3.03
C ARG A 163 1.51 1.56 3.79
N LEU A 164 1.87 1.29 5.05
CA LEU A 164 1.24 0.24 5.84
C LEU A 164 0.92 0.70 7.26
N ILE A 165 -0.30 0.40 7.70
CA ILE A 165 -0.69 0.48 9.11
C ILE A 165 -1.13 -0.92 9.56
N ILE A 166 -0.53 -1.43 10.63
CA ILE A 166 -0.89 -2.71 11.24
C ILE A 166 -1.59 -2.44 12.57
N ILE A 167 -2.76 -3.03 12.80
CA ILE A 167 -3.48 -2.97 14.07
C ILE A 167 -3.52 -4.37 14.68
N ASP A 168 -2.66 -4.63 15.64
CA ASP A 168 -2.52 -5.93 16.34
C ASP A 168 -2.90 -5.79 17.84
N THR A 169 -4.15 -6.03 18.20
CA THR A 169 -5.23 -6.65 17.44
C THR A 169 -6.46 -5.75 17.33
N LEU A 170 -7.31 -6.03 16.34
CA LEU A 170 -8.61 -5.35 16.15
C LEU A 170 -9.45 -5.32 17.44
N GLN A 171 -9.40 -6.37 18.25
CA GLN A 171 -10.13 -6.47 19.52
C GLN A 171 -9.75 -5.38 20.53
N LYS A 172 -8.52 -4.89 20.50
CA LYS A 172 -8.01 -3.88 21.43
C LYS A 172 -8.50 -2.46 21.13
N VAL A 173 -8.87 -2.19 19.89
CA VAL A 173 -9.38 -0.88 19.46
C VAL A 173 -10.90 -0.84 19.37
N ARG A 174 -11.59 -1.97 19.54
CA ARG A 174 -13.06 -2.01 19.66
C ARG A 174 -13.50 -1.38 20.98
N GLU A 175 -14.60 -0.65 20.96
CA GLU A 175 -15.20 -0.12 22.18
C GLU A 175 -15.64 -1.25 23.12
N VAL A 176 -15.32 -1.09 24.39
CA VAL A 176 -15.72 -2.01 25.44
C VAL A 176 -17.09 -1.55 25.96
N GLY A 177 -18.14 -2.22 25.55
CA GLY A 177 -19.49 -2.03 26.16
C GLY A 177 -20.63 -2.11 25.14
N GLY A 178 -21.56 -3.03 25.41
CA GLY A 178 -22.80 -3.20 24.70
C GLY A 178 -22.82 -4.45 23.78
N ASP A 179 -24.03 -4.79 23.30
CA ASP A 179 -24.31 -5.89 22.34
C ASP A 179 -23.65 -5.66 20.93
N ASN A 180 -22.39 -5.19 20.91
CA ASN A 180 -21.73 -4.61 19.76
C ASN A 180 -21.14 -5.63 18.76
N TYR A 181 -21.43 -6.92 18.92
CA TYR A 181 -21.04 -7.96 17.95
C TYR A 181 -22.16 -8.21 16.95
N SER A 182 -22.63 -7.16 16.27
CA SER A 182 -23.59 -7.29 15.18
C SER A 182 -22.88 -7.25 13.82
N TYR A 183 -23.48 -7.89 12.83
CA TYR A 183 -23.02 -7.82 11.43
C TYR A 183 -22.85 -6.35 10.98
N ALA A 184 -23.81 -5.49 11.28
CA ALA A 184 -23.79 -4.09 10.88
C ALA A 184 -22.59 -3.33 11.47
N ASN A 185 -22.28 -3.58 12.75
CA ASN A 185 -21.15 -2.93 13.42
C ASN A 185 -19.81 -3.43 12.87
N ASP A 186 -19.66 -4.74 12.69
CA ASP A 186 -18.46 -5.32 12.07
C ASP A 186 -18.23 -4.78 10.67
N TYR A 187 -19.29 -4.70 9.86
CA TYR A 187 -19.25 -4.14 8.51
C TYR A 187 -18.87 -2.65 8.53
N GLU A 188 -19.41 -1.87 9.43
CA GLU A 188 -19.10 -0.43 9.56
C GLU A 188 -17.64 -0.20 9.96
N ILE A 189 -17.11 -0.98 10.90
CA ILE A 189 -15.70 -0.90 11.33
C ILE A 189 -14.76 -1.05 10.14
N ILE A 190 -14.96 -2.10 9.35
CA ILE A 190 -14.10 -2.35 8.18
C ILE A 190 -14.32 -1.28 7.11
N THR A 191 -15.56 -0.87 6.87
CA THR A 191 -15.87 0.17 5.87
C THR A 191 -15.16 1.48 6.19
N ARG A 192 -15.13 1.92 7.45
CA ARG A 192 -14.39 3.12 7.86
C ARG A 192 -12.88 2.96 7.64
N ARG A 193 -12.30 1.80 7.96
CA ARG A 193 -10.88 1.52 7.71
C ARG A 193 -10.57 1.51 6.22
N LYS A 194 -11.47 0.92 5.41
CA LYS A 194 -11.35 0.93 3.96
C LYS A 194 -11.40 2.36 3.40
N GLN A 195 -12.35 3.19 3.83
CA GLN A 195 -12.40 4.59 3.42
C GLN A 195 -11.11 5.35 3.78
N PHE A 196 -10.54 5.08 4.96
CA PHE A 196 -9.26 5.65 5.36
C PHE A 196 -8.12 5.15 4.46
N ALA A 197 -7.98 3.85 4.26
CA ALA A 197 -6.96 3.25 3.40
C ALA A 197 -7.05 3.79 1.97
N ASP A 198 -8.25 3.86 1.41
CA ASP A 198 -8.50 4.36 0.05
C ASP A 198 -8.14 5.84 -0.11
N SER A 199 -8.47 6.67 0.91
CA SER A 199 -8.19 8.13 0.86
C SER A 199 -6.70 8.45 0.86
N TYR A 200 -5.88 7.62 1.49
CA TYR A 200 -4.43 7.79 1.57
C TYR A 200 -3.66 6.88 0.59
N GLY A 201 -4.34 5.93 -0.07
CA GLY A 201 -3.69 4.97 -0.96
C GLY A 201 -2.75 3.98 -0.25
N ILE A 202 -3.05 3.62 1.00
CA ILE A 202 -2.26 2.75 1.87
C ILE A 202 -2.91 1.39 2.09
N CYS A 203 -2.16 0.49 2.71
CA CYS A 203 -2.70 -0.76 3.24
C CYS A 203 -2.96 -0.66 4.75
N ILE A 204 -4.08 -1.22 5.21
CA ILE A 204 -4.36 -1.45 6.64
C ILE A 204 -4.51 -2.95 6.87
N LEU A 205 -3.65 -3.54 7.70
CA LEU A 205 -3.74 -4.92 8.15
C LEU A 205 -4.36 -4.96 9.55
N LEU A 206 -5.52 -5.60 9.66
CA LEU A 206 -6.25 -5.78 10.92
C LEU A 206 -6.04 -7.22 11.43
N VAL A 207 -5.24 -7.37 12.48
CA VAL A 207 -4.99 -8.69 13.08
C VAL A 207 -6.20 -9.12 13.93
N HIS A 208 -6.68 -10.33 13.67
CA HIS A 208 -7.85 -10.86 14.35
C HIS A 208 -7.70 -12.36 14.68
N HIS A 209 -8.64 -12.92 15.42
CA HIS A 209 -8.61 -14.32 15.84
C HIS A 209 -9.61 -15.17 15.07
N THR A 210 -9.33 -16.49 14.98
CA THR A 210 -10.29 -17.48 14.50
C THR A 210 -11.23 -17.93 15.62
N ARG A 211 -12.44 -18.37 15.25
CA ARG A 211 -13.35 -19.12 16.14
C ARG A 211 -12.77 -20.51 16.39
N LYS A 212 -13.24 -21.14 17.49
CA LYS A 212 -12.84 -22.52 17.82
C LYS A 212 -13.59 -23.59 17.00
N GLN A 213 -14.71 -23.22 16.39
CA GLN A 213 -15.50 -24.13 15.57
C GLN A 213 -14.87 -24.28 14.17
N GLY A 214 -14.73 -25.52 13.71
CA GLY A 214 -14.34 -25.80 12.33
C GLY A 214 -15.48 -25.48 11.36
N SER A 215 -15.14 -25.09 10.15
CA SER A 215 -16.04 -24.93 9.01
C SER A 215 -15.44 -25.59 7.79
N ASP A 216 -16.27 -25.98 6.83
CA ASP A 216 -15.82 -26.53 5.54
C ASP A 216 -15.05 -25.45 4.74
N ASP A 217 -15.51 -24.21 4.79
CA ASP A 217 -14.73 -23.06 4.34
C ASP A 217 -13.90 -22.51 5.52
N LYS A 218 -12.58 -22.48 5.33
CA LYS A 218 -11.64 -22.03 6.35
C LYS A 218 -11.80 -20.54 6.70
N PHE A 219 -12.21 -19.70 5.75
CA PHE A 219 -12.45 -18.28 5.98
C PHE A 219 -13.70 -18.05 6.85
N ASP A 220 -14.65 -18.96 6.88
CA ASP A 220 -15.79 -18.91 7.81
C ASP A 220 -15.38 -19.06 9.29
N MET A 221 -14.14 -19.51 9.55
CA MET A 221 -13.59 -19.56 10.91
C MET A 221 -13.17 -18.21 11.45
N ILE A 222 -13.25 -17.13 10.66
CA ILE A 222 -12.94 -15.77 11.14
C ILE A 222 -13.89 -15.43 12.28
N SER A 223 -13.33 -15.03 13.43
CA SER A 223 -14.11 -14.63 14.60
C SER A 223 -14.87 -13.33 14.30
N GLY A 224 -16.07 -13.19 14.86
CA GLY A 224 -16.96 -12.06 14.53
C GLY A 224 -18.07 -12.51 13.59
N THR A 225 -18.59 -11.60 12.80
CA THR A 225 -19.62 -11.91 11.80
C THR A 225 -18.99 -11.99 10.40
N THR A 226 -19.72 -12.54 9.43
CA THR A 226 -19.34 -12.51 8.01
C THR A 226 -19.22 -11.07 7.48
N GLY A 227 -19.71 -10.07 8.24
CA GLY A 227 -19.56 -8.65 7.93
C GLY A 227 -18.11 -8.16 7.89
N LEU A 228 -17.21 -8.74 8.71
CA LEU A 228 -15.79 -8.39 8.67
C LEU A 228 -15.17 -8.76 7.33
N LEU A 229 -15.33 -10.01 6.91
CA LEU A 229 -14.75 -10.50 5.64
C LEU A 229 -15.43 -9.83 4.44
N GLY A 230 -16.76 -9.69 4.47
CA GLY A 230 -17.53 -9.13 3.36
C GLY A 230 -17.20 -7.67 3.04
N ALA A 231 -16.76 -6.89 4.03
CA ALA A 231 -16.38 -5.49 3.85
C ALA A 231 -14.90 -5.30 3.52
N ALA A 232 -14.01 -6.24 3.89
CA ALA A 232 -12.58 -6.19 3.64
C ALA A 232 -12.24 -6.38 2.16
N ASP A 233 -11.08 -5.91 1.73
CA ASP A 233 -10.55 -6.16 0.38
C ASP A 233 -9.98 -7.57 0.24
N GLY A 234 -9.63 -8.21 1.36
CA GLY A 234 -9.20 -9.59 1.40
C GLY A 234 -8.83 -10.04 2.81
N ALA A 235 -8.39 -11.29 2.91
CA ALA A 235 -7.96 -11.87 4.17
C ALA A 235 -6.75 -12.79 3.99
N PHE A 236 -5.93 -12.83 5.03
CA PHE A 236 -4.79 -13.73 5.22
C PHE A 236 -5.11 -14.66 6.38
N LEU A 237 -5.14 -15.96 6.15
CA LEU A 237 -5.44 -16.95 7.17
C LEU A 237 -4.20 -17.79 7.47
N LEU A 238 -3.60 -17.55 8.66
CA LEU A 238 -2.47 -18.32 9.16
C LEU A 238 -2.96 -19.51 9.98
N GLN A 239 -2.58 -20.72 9.59
CA GLN A 239 -2.97 -21.97 10.24
C GLN A 239 -1.77 -22.89 10.47
N LYS A 240 -1.79 -23.66 11.55
CA LYS A 240 -0.85 -24.75 11.82
C LYS A 240 -1.59 -26.08 11.82
N GLU A 241 -1.03 -27.08 11.16
CA GLU A 241 -1.56 -28.43 11.23
C GLU A 241 -1.41 -29.05 12.62
N LYS A 242 -0.23 -28.86 13.23
CA LYS A 242 0.08 -29.31 14.59
C LYS A 242 0.50 -28.13 15.45
N ARG A 243 -0.11 -27.97 16.62
CA ARG A 243 0.15 -26.86 17.53
C ARG A 243 1.61 -26.78 17.98
N THR A 244 2.29 -27.91 18.10
CA THR A 244 3.70 -28.04 18.50
C THR A 244 4.68 -27.93 17.34
N GLY A 245 4.19 -27.96 16.09
CA GLY A 245 5.03 -27.87 14.89
C GLY A 245 5.46 -26.43 14.57
N ASN A 246 6.50 -26.30 13.75
CA ASN A 246 6.97 -25.02 13.23
C ASN A 246 6.35 -24.69 11.86
N ALA A 247 5.77 -25.68 11.17
CA ALA A 247 5.13 -25.51 9.87
C ALA A 247 3.73 -24.87 10.02
N ALA A 248 3.40 -24.00 9.08
CA ALA A 248 2.10 -23.35 8.97
C ALA A 248 1.73 -23.17 7.50
N THR A 249 0.43 -22.99 7.23
CA THR A 249 -0.05 -22.50 5.94
C THR A 249 -0.56 -21.07 6.10
N LEU A 250 -0.29 -20.24 5.10
CA LEU A 250 -0.86 -18.91 4.94
C LEU A 250 -1.73 -18.93 3.68
N GLU A 251 -3.04 -18.93 3.86
CA GLU A 251 -3.99 -18.85 2.76
C GLU A 251 -4.42 -17.38 2.60
N ILE A 252 -4.45 -16.91 1.35
CA ILE A 252 -4.71 -15.52 1.00
C ILE A 252 -5.85 -15.50 -0.01
N SER A 253 -6.87 -14.69 0.25
CA SER A 253 -7.96 -14.43 -0.68
C SER A 253 -8.33 -12.96 -0.68
N GLY A 254 -8.62 -12.38 -1.85
CA GLY A 254 -8.93 -10.97 -1.98
C GLY A 254 -9.65 -10.64 -3.30
N ARG A 255 -10.21 -9.41 -3.36
CA ARG A 255 -11.00 -8.95 -4.52
C ARG A 255 -10.15 -8.77 -5.77
N ASP A 256 -8.96 -8.20 -5.60
CA ASP A 256 -8.09 -7.75 -6.69
C ASP A 256 -6.79 -8.56 -6.76
N GLN A 257 -6.76 -9.72 -6.11
CA GLN A 257 -5.61 -10.62 -6.10
C GLN A 257 -6.05 -12.08 -6.23
N GLN A 258 -5.16 -12.89 -6.74
CA GLN A 258 -5.36 -14.32 -6.86
C GLN A 258 -5.37 -15.00 -5.50
N ASP A 259 -6.21 -16.01 -5.32
CA ASP A 259 -6.15 -16.89 -4.15
C ASP A 259 -4.81 -17.64 -4.14
N GLN A 260 -4.16 -17.63 -2.99
CA GLN A 260 -2.83 -18.20 -2.81
C GLN A 260 -2.78 -19.07 -1.56
N LYS A 261 -1.92 -20.07 -1.59
CA LYS A 261 -1.58 -20.86 -0.41
C LYS A 261 -0.08 -21.03 -0.32
N LEU A 262 0.48 -20.46 0.74
CA LEU A 262 1.89 -20.49 1.04
C LEU A 262 2.16 -21.43 2.20
N TYR A 263 3.19 -22.25 2.11
CA TYR A 263 3.68 -23.11 3.16
C TYR A 263 4.87 -22.44 3.83
N LEU A 264 4.76 -22.22 5.13
CA LEU A 264 5.73 -21.47 5.90
C LEU A 264 6.33 -22.36 7.00
N ILE A 265 7.61 -22.24 7.21
CA ILE A 265 8.32 -22.79 8.37
C ILE A 265 8.82 -21.67 9.24
N ARG A 266 8.57 -21.77 10.55
CA ARG A 266 9.08 -20.77 11.49
C ARG A 266 10.47 -21.21 11.96
N ASN A 267 11.45 -20.36 11.69
CA ASN A 267 12.80 -20.51 12.23
C ASN A 267 12.78 -20.41 13.75
N THR A 268 13.38 -21.38 14.46
CA THR A 268 13.35 -21.43 15.91
C THR A 268 14.34 -20.48 16.59
N GLU A 269 15.39 -20.05 15.88
CA GLU A 269 16.41 -19.14 16.38
C GLU A 269 16.00 -17.69 16.18
N THR A 270 15.71 -17.31 14.95
CA THR A 270 15.36 -15.93 14.58
C THR A 270 13.87 -15.62 14.73
N LEU A 271 13.02 -16.65 14.86
CA LEU A 271 11.55 -16.53 14.90
C LEU A 271 10.91 -16.00 13.63
N LEU A 272 11.67 -15.84 12.55
CA LEU A 272 11.17 -15.45 11.23
C LEU A 272 10.40 -16.60 10.61
N TRP A 273 9.43 -16.23 9.76
CA TRP A 273 8.75 -17.17 8.91
C TRP A 273 9.47 -17.25 7.56
N GLU A 274 9.84 -18.44 7.16
CA GLU A 274 10.51 -18.77 5.90
C GLU A 274 9.51 -19.43 4.96
N LEU A 275 9.52 -19.04 3.69
CA LEU A 275 8.69 -19.66 2.65
C LEU A 275 9.32 -20.99 2.23
N GLU A 276 8.57 -22.08 2.38
CA GLU A 276 8.98 -23.40 1.90
C GLU A 276 8.47 -23.66 0.48
N LYS A 277 7.20 -23.30 0.24
CA LYS A 277 6.52 -23.57 -1.03
C LYS A 277 5.33 -22.63 -1.22
N ALA A 278 5.09 -22.22 -2.47
CA ALA A 278 3.82 -21.64 -2.92
C ALA A 278 3.08 -22.63 -3.81
N GLU A 279 1.77 -22.86 -3.56
CA GLU A 279 0.95 -23.74 -4.41
C GLU A 279 0.38 -23.02 -5.62
N THR A 280 0.21 -21.69 -5.52
CA THR A 280 -0.38 -20.89 -6.58
C THR A 280 0.71 -20.16 -7.33
N GLU A 281 0.80 -20.41 -8.63
CA GLU A 281 1.59 -19.56 -9.51
C GLU A 281 0.86 -18.22 -9.68
N LEU A 282 1.56 -17.12 -9.38
CA LEU A 282 0.99 -15.80 -9.60
C LEU A 282 0.79 -15.57 -11.10
N TRP A 283 -0.46 -15.29 -11.46
CA TRP A 283 -0.75 -14.85 -12.82
C TRP A 283 -0.08 -13.49 -13.05
N LYS A 284 0.78 -13.42 -14.03
CA LYS A 284 1.35 -12.16 -14.51
C LYS A 284 0.54 -11.70 -15.70
N GLU A 285 0.12 -10.46 -15.68
CA GLU A 285 -0.46 -9.85 -16.88
C GLU A 285 0.48 -10.06 -18.06
N PRO A 286 -0.04 -10.57 -19.21
CA PRO A 286 0.81 -10.77 -20.36
C PRO A 286 1.44 -9.45 -20.81
N PRO A 287 2.64 -9.50 -21.39
CA PRO A 287 3.27 -8.33 -21.95
C PRO A 287 2.31 -7.60 -22.92
N GLU A 288 2.27 -6.29 -22.81
CA GLU A 288 1.46 -5.46 -23.70
C GLU A 288 2.38 -4.84 -24.78
N PRO A 289 2.28 -5.26 -26.04
CA PRO A 289 3.22 -4.84 -27.09
C PRO A 289 3.33 -3.32 -27.26
N LEU A 290 2.24 -2.58 -26.99
CA LEU A 290 2.27 -1.12 -27.04
C LEU A 290 3.17 -0.53 -25.94
N LEU A 291 3.08 -1.07 -24.71
CA LEU A 291 3.87 -0.59 -23.59
C LEU A 291 5.35 -0.95 -23.76
N GLU A 292 5.64 -2.15 -24.26
CA GLU A 292 7.01 -2.57 -24.60
C GLU A 292 7.61 -1.66 -25.65
N ARG A 293 6.85 -1.33 -26.70
CA ARG A 293 7.28 -0.42 -27.76
C ARG A 293 7.61 0.97 -27.23
N ILE A 294 6.80 1.48 -26.32
CA ILE A 294 7.06 2.77 -25.64
C ILE A 294 8.33 2.65 -24.80
N ALA A 295 8.49 1.58 -24.03
CA ALA A 295 9.66 1.36 -23.19
C ALA A 295 10.95 1.29 -24.01
N GLU A 296 10.96 0.60 -25.14
CA GLU A 296 12.11 0.55 -26.07
C GLU A 296 12.54 1.94 -26.56
N ILE A 297 11.55 2.78 -26.96
CA ILE A 297 11.82 4.13 -27.46
C ILE A 297 12.43 5.02 -26.37
N PHE A 298 11.90 4.92 -25.14
CA PHE A 298 12.40 5.71 -24.01
C PHE A 298 13.72 5.20 -23.45
N SER A 299 13.99 3.89 -23.51
CA SER A 299 15.28 3.31 -23.11
C SER A 299 16.43 3.72 -24.05
N SER A 300 16.14 4.02 -25.32
CA SER A 300 17.14 4.34 -26.34
C SER A 300 17.62 5.80 -26.39
N GLY A 301 17.17 6.67 -25.45
CA GLY A 301 17.76 8.00 -25.30
C GLY A 301 16.82 9.20 -25.11
N ASN A 302 15.52 9.08 -25.35
CA ASN A 302 14.58 10.17 -25.15
C ASN A 302 13.99 10.13 -23.73
N LYS A 303 14.41 11.07 -22.87
CA LYS A 303 13.87 11.14 -21.50
C LYS A 303 12.43 11.69 -21.41
N THR A 304 11.97 12.39 -22.43
CA THR A 304 10.63 13.00 -22.46
C THR A 304 10.10 13.07 -23.88
N TRP A 305 8.78 12.95 -24.01
CA TRP A 305 8.06 13.20 -25.27
C TRP A 305 6.72 13.90 -24.97
N GLU A 306 6.34 14.87 -25.78
CA GLU A 306 5.04 15.56 -25.69
C GLU A 306 4.50 15.81 -27.08
N GLY A 307 3.20 15.56 -27.27
CA GLY A 307 2.52 15.81 -28.53
C GLY A 307 1.02 15.48 -28.48
N THR A 308 0.39 15.54 -29.63
CA THR A 308 -1.00 15.10 -29.79
C THR A 308 -1.08 13.57 -29.91
N PRO A 309 -2.23 12.96 -29.60
CA PRO A 309 -2.42 11.51 -29.81
C PRO A 309 -2.19 11.06 -31.25
N THR A 310 -2.48 11.90 -32.24
CA THR A 310 -2.25 11.61 -33.66
C THR A 310 -0.76 11.58 -33.98
N GLU A 311 0.00 12.56 -33.48
CA GLU A 311 1.46 12.58 -33.61
C GLU A 311 2.09 11.37 -32.93
N LEU A 312 1.51 10.95 -31.77
CA LEU A 312 1.97 9.76 -31.07
C LEU A 312 1.78 8.48 -31.88
N CYS A 313 0.64 8.31 -32.58
CA CYS A 313 0.44 7.17 -33.46
C CYS A 313 1.55 7.08 -34.53
N GLY A 314 1.87 8.21 -35.16
CA GLY A 314 2.97 8.28 -36.13
C GLY A 314 4.33 8.00 -35.53
N TYR A 315 4.60 8.56 -34.33
CA TYR A 315 5.86 8.38 -33.63
C TYR A 315 6.12 6.92 -33.21
N LEU A 316 5.06 6.23 -32.73
CA LEU A 316 5.14 4.82 -32.35
C LEU A 316 5.07 3.87 -33.56
N GLY A 317 4.68 4.36 -34.75
CA GLY A 317 4.45 3.53 -35.91
C GLY A 317 3.32 2.52 -35.77
N VAL A 318 2.25 2.88 -35.02
CA VAL A 318 1.11 2.01 -34.76
C VAL A 318 -0.08 2.36 -35.64
N ASP A 319 -0.68 1.35 -36.27
CA ASP A 319 -1.92 1.50 -37.04
C ASP A 319 -3.13 1.40 -36.12
N MET A 320 -3.38 2.50 -35.40
CA MET A 320 -4.46 2.62 -34.44
C MET A 320 -5.06 4.02 -34.45
N GLN A 321 -6.37 4.13 -34.23
CA GLN A 321 -7.01 5.42 -34.08
C GLN A 321 -6.52 6.14 -32.81
N ALA A 322 -6.27 7.44 -32.89
CA ALA A 322 -5.74 8.26 -31.81
C ALA A 322 -6.55 8.16 -30.50
N ASN A 323 -7.88 8.07 -30.59
CA ASN A 323 -8.75 7.89 -29.42
C ASN A 323 -8.57 6.50 -28.78
N ALA A 324 -8.45 5.44 -29.59
CA ALA A 324 -8.24 4.10 -29.08
C ALA A 324 -6.86 3.98 -28.39
N LEU A 325 -5.82 4.57 -29.01
CA LEU A 325 -4.48 4.66 -28.40
C LEU A 325 -4.52 5.37 -27.05
N THR A 326 -5.17 6.54 -26.99
CA THR A 326 -5.25 7.32 -25.75
C THR A 326 -5.96 6.54 -24.63
N ARG A 327 -7.10 5.92 -24.92
CA ARG A 327 -7.83 5.09 -23.94
C ARG A 327 -7.01 3.92 -23.45
N LYS A 328 -6.31 3.24 -24.34
CA LYS A 328 -5.41 2.15 -23.98
C LYS A 328 -4.28 2.61 -23.08
N LEU A 329 -3.70 3.78 -23.35
CA LEU A 329 -2.66 4.38 -22.50
C LEU A 329 -3.20 4.85 -21.15
N ASN A 330 -4.40 5.45 -21.11
CA ASN A 330 -5.03 5.90 -19.87
C ASN A 330 -5.23 4.72 -18.89
N VAL A 331 -5.76 3.60 -19.38
CA VAL A 331 -5.97 2.38 -18.57
C VAL A 331 -4.64 1.79 -18.10
N ASN A 332 -3.62 1.83 -18.95
CA ASN A 332 -2.30 1.24 -18.66
C ASN A 332 -1.27 2.22 -18.10
N ALA A 333 -1.68 3.43 -17.73
CA ALA A 333 -0.77 4.44 -17.17
C ALA A 333 0.00 3.94 -15.93
N GLY A 334 -0.69 3.16 -15.09
CA GLY A 334 -0.09 2.51 -13.93
C GLY A 334 0.97 1.47 -14.28
N ARG A 335 0.72 0.65 -15.30
CA ARG A 335 1.69 -0.34 -15.79
C ARG A 335 2.93 0.34 -16.37
N LEU A 336 2.76 1.38 -17.18
CA LEU A 336 3.87 2.17 -17.70
C LEU A 336 4.79 2.67 -16.59
N LEU A 337 4.19 3.18 -15.50
CA LEU A 337 4.96 3.67 -14.36
C LEU A 337 5.62 2.55 -13.57
N ASN A 338 4.90 1.47 -13.26
CA ASN A 338 5.37 0.44 -12.34
C ASN A 338 6.33 -0.55 -13.00
N GLU A 339 6.09 -0.94 -14.26
CA GLU A 339 6.88 -1.93 -14.99
C GLU A 339 8.08 -1.30 -15.73
N TYR A 340 7.92 -0.06 -16.23
CA TYR A 340 8.90 0.57 -17.11
C TYR A 340 9.46 1.90 -16.58
N GLY A 341 8.97 2.40 -15.43
CA GLY A 341 9.40 3.69 -14.88
C GLY A 341 9.02 4.89 -15.75
N ILE A 342 7.99 4.76 -16.58
CA ILE A 342 7.55 5.81 -17.49
C ILE A 342 6.25 6.42 -16.99
N ARG A 343 6.30 7.71 -16.64
CA ARG A 343 5.12 8.49 -16.30
C ARG A 343 4.40 8.93 -17.56
N TYR A 344 3.10 8.65 -17.63
CA TYR A 344 2.21 9.08 -18.69
C TYR A 344 1.21 10.11 -18.14
N GLU A 345 1.04 11.22 -18.86
CA GLU A 345 0.08 12.27 -18.56
C GLU A 345 -0.79 12.57 -19.78
N ASN A 346 -2.07 12.77 -19.55
CA ASN A 346 -3.06 13.11 -20.59
C ASN A 346 -3.80 14.37 -20.16
N ASN A 347 -3.53 15.47 -20.87
CA ASN A 347 -4.11 16.77 -20.59
C ASN A 347 -4.98 17.22 -21.77
N ARG A 348 -6.19 17.69 -21.48
CA ARG A 348 -7.10 18.29 -22.46
C ARG A 348 -7.29 19.78 -22.14
N ASN A 349 -6.97 20.62 -23.09
CA ASN A 349 -7.15 22.07 -22.98
C ASN A 349 -7.97 22.61 -24.18
N ARG A 350 -8.15 23.94 -24.26
CA ARG A 350 -8.89 24.58 -25.36
C ARG A 350 -8.26 24.33 -26.74
N ASN A 351 -6.97 24.02 -26.80
CA ASN A 351 -6.21 23.75 -28.03
C ASN A 351 -6.18 22.26 -28.42
N GLY A 352 -6.92 21.42 -27.71
CA GLY A 352 -6.99 19.99 -27.97
C GLY A 352 -6.39 19.12 -26.84
N ARG A 353 -6.22 17.83 -27.16
CA ARG A 353 -5.65 16.84 -26.26
C ARG A 353 -4.14 16.74 -26.49
N LYS A 354 -3.35 16.81 -25.41
CA LYS A 354 -1.92 16.56 -25.40
C LYS A 354 -1.58 15.43 -24.45
N VAL A 355 -0.66 14.59 -24.86
CA VAL A 355 -0.12 13.50 -24.04
C VAL A 355 1.37 13.70 -23.86
N LYS A 356 1.86 13.32 -22.67
CA LYS A 356 3.26 13.48 -22.29
C LYS A 356 3.77 12.22 -21.63
N PHE A 357 5.00 11.85 -21.97
CA PHE A 357 5.76 10.80 -21.31
C PHE A 357 7.01 11.40 -20.70
N SER A 358 7.41 10.89 -19.55
CA SER A 358 8.68 11.23 -18.89
C SER A 358 9.22 10.02 -18.12
N LEU A 359 10.54 9.79 -18.18
CA LEU A 359 11.17 8.80 -17.31
C LEU A 359 11.05 9.25 -15.86
N PHE A 360 10.63 8.33 -15.01
CA PHE A 360 10.57 8.54 -13.57
C PHE A 360 11.88 8.04 -12.96
N GLU A 361 12.78 8.96 -12.62
CA GLU A 361 13.97 8.62 -11.84
C GLU A 361 13.49 8.32 -10.41
N GLN A 362 13.62 7.06 -9.98
CA GLN A 362 13.43 6.69 -8.57
C GLN A 362 14.56 7.35 -7.78
N ALA A 363 14.19 8.29 -6.88
CA ALA A 363 15.11 8.94 -5.96
C ALA A 363 15.52 7.98 -4.83
#